data_513112f6d9076367be87aa2d4ddd38a1
#
_entry.id   513112f6d9076367be87aa2d4ddd38a1
#
_cell.length_a   1.000
_cell.length_b   1.000
_cell.length_c   1.000
_cell.angle_alpha   90.00
_cell.angle_beta   90.00
_cell.angle_gamma   90.00
#
_symmetry.space_group_name_H-M   'P 1'
#
loop_
_entity.id
_entity.type
_entity.pdbx_description
1 polymer ?
#
loop_
_entity_poly.entity_id
_entity_poly.type
_entity_poly.pdbx_seq_one_letter_code
_entity_poly.pdbx_strand_id
1 'polypeptide(L)'
;GSILFTDQVEEMIPSGKGKRHVLAIIEEILDFTPEHQGTDIAKALEYFNQIESKRSIVFLISDFLTKDYQRELQITDQKHDLVLIRVLDKGEEKLPQGAIFEFEDLETGETIVVDNLKEAKELKLNSNLPQRNLINVYTGQDFVIPLQQFFKRRMGR
;
A
#
# COMPACT_ATOMS: atom_id res chain seq x y z
N GLY A 1 -16.31 2.31 -1.86
CA GLY A 1 -15.76 1.67 -3.06
C GLY A 1 -14.35 1.20 -2.84
N SER A 2 -13.85 0.38 -3.74
CA SER A 2 -12.46 -0.06 -3.76
C SER A 2 -11.91 -0.06 -5.19
N ILE A 3 -10.59 0.01 -5.30
CA ILE A 3 -9.85 -0.16 -6.54
C ILE A 3 -8.78 -1.20 -6.25
N LEU A 4 -8.82 -2.31 -6.98
CA LEU A 4 -7.80 -3.35 -6.95
C LEU A 4 -6.87 -3.12 -8.15
N PHE A 5 -5.57 -3.16 -7.91
CA PHE A 5 -4.58 -2.83 -8.91
C PHE A 5 -3.30 -3.65 -8.77
N THR A 6 -2.66 -3.84 -9.90
CA THR A 6 -1.31 -4.37 -10.09
C THR A 6 -0.45 -3.30 -10.75
N ASP A 7 0.24 -3.60 -11.86
CA ASP A 7 0.86 -2.60 -12.74
C ASP A 7 -0.19 -1.77 -13.52
N GLN A 8 -1.46 -2.12 -13.36
CA GLN A 8 -2.63 -1.39 -13.87
C GLN A 8 -3.83 -1.58 -12.93
N VAL A 9 -4.89 -0.78 -13.16
CA VAL A 9 -6.16 -0.97 -12.47
C VAL A 9 -6.86 -2.19 -13.06
N GLU A 10 -7.15 -3.17 -12.20
CA GLU A 10 -7.80 -4.41 -12.62
C GLU A 10 -9.28 -4.41 -12.31
N GLU A 11 -9.67 -3.90 -11.14
CA GLU A 11 -11.06 -3.89 -10.72
C GLU A 11 -11.44 -2.61 -10.00
N MET A 12 -12.67 -2.16 -10.22
CA MET A 12 -13.21 -0.99 -9.51
C MET A 12 -14.62 -1.27 -9.02
N ILE A 13 -14.81 -1.25 -7.72
CA ILE A 13 -16.11 -1.32 -7.07
C ILE A 13 -16.57 0.11 -6.75
N PRO A 14 -17.66 0.59 -7.34
CA PRO A 14 -18.16 1.93 -7.09
C PRO A 14 -18.46 2.19 -5.62
N SER A 15 -18.47 3.46 -5.20
CA SER A 15 -18.84 3.84 -3.85
C SER A 15 -20.31 3.50 -3.56
N GLY A 16 -20.55 2.94 -2.39
CA GLY A 16 -21.87 2.56 -1.92
C GLY A 16 -22.00 2.69 -0.41
N LYS A 17 -23.19 2.41 0.11
CA LYS A 17 -23.50 2.53 1.54
C LYS A 17 -24.07 1.24 2.10
N GLY A 18 -23.85 1.06 3.40
CA GLY A 18 -24.49 0.00 4.18
C GLY A 18 -23.67 -1.30 4.22
N LYS A 19 -24.06 -2.16 5.15
CA LYS A 19 -23.34 -3.40 5.47
C LYS A 19 -23.21 -4.34 4.26
N ARG A 20 -24.26 -4.43 3.44
CA ARG A 20 -24.24 -5.29 2.24
C ARG A 20 -23.18 -4.89 1.24
N HIS A 21 -22.99 -3.57 1.05
CA HIS A 21 -21.94 -3.05 0.16
C HIS A 21 -20.53 -3.34 0.68
N VAL A 22 -20.32 -3.21 2.00
CA VAL A 22 -19.04 -3.55 2.62
C VAL A 22 -18.73 -5.04 2.46
N LEU A 23 -19.72 -5.91 2.67
CA LEU A 23 -19.52 -7.34 2.47
C LEU A 23 -19.19 -7.69 1.01
N ALA A 24 -19.84 -7.04 0.03
CA ALA A 24 -19.50 -7.25 -1.38
C ALA A 24 -18.07 -6.85 -1.71
N ILE A 25 -17.55 -5.76 -1.13
CA ILE A 25 -16.12 -5.39 -1.27
C ILE A 25 -15.21 -6.48 -0.69
N ILE A 26 -15.55 -7.02 0.48
CA ILE A 26 -14.75 -8.06 1.13
C ILE A 26 -14.76 -9.35 0.28
N GLU A 27 -15.93 -9.77 -0.23
CA GLU A 27 -16.06 -10.93 -1.11
C GLU A 27 -15.17 -10.76 -2.34
N GLU A 28 -15.25 -9.59 -3.00
CA GLU A 28 -14.46 -9.30 -4.20
C GLU A 28 -12.95 -9.36 -3.93
N ILE A 29 -12.49 -8.77 -2.83
CA ILE A 29 -11.06 -8.82 -2.46
C ILE A 29 -10.60 -10.26 -2.18
N LEU A 30 -11.44 -11.10 -1.59
CA LEU A 30 -11.09 -12.49 -1.27
C LEU A 30 -11.08 -13.40 -2.50
N ASP A 31 -11.94 -13.13 -3.47
CA ASP A 31 -12.07 -13.91 -4.70
C ASP A 31 -11.17 -13.37 -5.83
N PHE A 32 -10.60 -12.18 -5.63
CA PHE A 32 -9.80 -11.50 -6.62
C PHE A 32 -8.56 -12.32 -7.01
N THR A 33 -8.40 -12.52 -8.30
CA THR A 33 -7.20 -13.12 -8.89
C THR A 33 -6.61 -12.13 -9.89
N PRO A 34 -5.40 -11.59 -9.63
CA PRO A 34 -4.76 -10.65 -10.54
C PRO A 34 -4.56 -11.26 -11.94
N GLU A 35 -4.86 -10.48 -12.97
CA GLU A 35 -4.57 -10.85 -14.36
C GLU A 35 -3.15 -10.43 -14.78
N HIS A 36 -2.60 -9.42 -14.11
CA HIS A 36 -1.29 -8.82 -14.38
C HIS A 36 -0.38 -8.93 -13.16
N GLN A 37 0.91 -8.68 -13.37
CA GLN A 37 1.95 -8.74 -12.36
C GLN A 37 2.57 -7.36 -12.12
N GLY A 38 3.23 -7.19 -10.97
CA GLY A 38 3.84 -5.94 -10.57
C GLY A 38 2.88 -4.98 -9.89
N THR A 39 3.38 -3.80 -9.50
CA THR A 39 2.60 -2.81 -8.75
C THR A 39 2.90 -1.39 -9.26
N ASP A 40 1.88 -0.66 -9.72
CA ASP A 40 1.97 0.74 -10.14
C ASP A 40 1.00 1.61 -9.34
N ILE A 41 1.49 2.11 -8.20
CA ILE A 41 0.72 3.01 -7.32
C ILE A 41 0.38 4.32 -8.05
N ALA A 42 1.24 4.82 -8.93
CA ALA A 42 0.99 6.07 -9.63
C ALA A 42 -0.24 5.96 -10.53
N LYS A 43 -0.32 4.90 -11.35
CA LYS A 43 -1.50 4.65 -12.19
C LYS A 43 -2.79 4.48 -11.38
N ALA A 44 -2.74 3.76 -10.26
CA ALA A 44 -3.91 3.59 -9.40
C ALA A 44 -4.40 4.91 -8.83
N LEU A 45 -3.49 5.79 -8.39
CA LEU A 45 -3.83 7.12 -7.88
C LEU A 45 -4.30 8.07 -8.98
N GLU A 46 -3.70 8.03 -10.17
CA GLU A 46 -4.17 8.79 -11.34
C GLU A 46 -5.60 8.41 -11.71
N TYR A 47 -5.88 7.11 -11.83
CA TYR A 47 -7.21 6.60 -12.10
C TYR A 47 -8.21 7.06 -11.03
N PHE A 48 -7.87 6.88 -9.75
CA PHE A 48 -8.71 7.34 -8.64
C PHE A 48 -9.02 8.84 -8.75
N ASN A 49 -8.01 9.68 -8.99
CA ASN A 49 -8.17 11.13 -9.12
C ASN A 49 -9.00 11.58 -10.35
N GLN A 50 -9.14 10.71 -11.36
CA GLN A 50 -10.00 10.95 -12.53
C GLN A 50 -11.47 10.65 -12.24
N ILE A 51 -11.74 9.56 -11.49
CA ILE A 51 -13.12 9.12 -11.25
C ILE A 51 -13.76 9.78 -10.01
N GLU A 52 -12.95 10.14 -8.99
CA GLU A 52 -13.46 10.75 -7.77
C GLU A 52 -13.16 12.26 -7.73
N SER A 53 -14.20 13.05 -7.95
CA SER A 53 -14.11 14.52 -7.94
C SER A 53 -14.39 15.13 -6.57
N LYS A 54 -15.05 14.39 -5.67
CA LYS A 54 -15.43 14.88 -4.35
C LYS A 54 -14.36 14.53 -3.33
N ARG A 55 -14.11 15.44 -2.38
CA ARG A 55 -13.19 15.17 -1.29
C ARG A 55 -13.65 13.95 -0.47
N SER A 56 -12.85 12.93 -0.44
CA SER A 56 -13.13 11.64 0.17
C SER A 56 -12.00 11.23 1.11
N ILE A 57 -12.26 10.29 2.04
CA ILE A 57 -11.20 9.62 2.78
C ILE A 57 -10.72 8.46 1.91
N VAL A 58 -9.43 8.41 1.65
CA VAL A 58 -8.77 7.42 0.79
C VAL A 58 -7.80 6.60 1.61
N PHE A 59 -7.96 5.30 1.59
CA PHE A 59 -7.00 4.36 2.17
C PHE A 59 -6.19 3.75 1.04
N LEU A 60 -4.90 4.03 0.99
CA LEU A 60 -3.96 3.36 0.11
C LEU A 60 -3.21 2.31 0.92
N ILE A 61 -3.40 1.04 0.55
CA ILE A 61 -2.84 -0.12 1.23
C ILE A 61 -1.82 -0.76 0.31
N SER A 62 -0.56 -0.81 0.71
CA SER A 62 0.55 -1.38 -0.07
C SER A 62 1.75 -1.62 0.85
N ASP A 63 2.74 -2.37 0.40
CA ASP A 63 4.08 -2.41 0.98
C ASP A 63 4.93 -1.18 0.60
N PHE A 64 4.54 -0.46 -0.47
CA PHE A 64 5.24 0.71 -1.03
C PHE A 64 6.64 0.40 -1.56
N LEU A 65 6.88 -0.81 -2.05
CA LEU A 65 8.17 -1.23 -2.60
C LEU A 65 8.40 -0.71 -4.04
N THR A 66 7.41 -0.05 -4.63
CA THR A 66 7.51 0.52 -5.98
C THR A 66 8.12 1.93 -5.98
N LYS A 67 8.42 2.46 -7.17
CA LYS A 67 9.04 3.78 -7.35
C LYS A 67 8.08 4.74 -8.07
N ASP A 68 8.44 6.02 -8.07
CA ASP A 68 7.86 7.06 -8.94
C ASP A 68 6.38 7.41 -8.73
N TYR A 69 5.82 7.16 -7.52
CA TYR A 69 4.43 7.50 -7.16
C TYR A 69 4.28 8.78 -6.31
N GLN A 70 5.37 9.45 -5.96
CA GLN A 70 5.37 10.55 -4.98
C GLN A 70 4.55 11.75 -5.44
N ARG A 71 4.57 12.05 -6.76
CA ARG A 71 3.82 13.15 -7.35
C ARG A 71 2.31 12.91 -7.24
N GLU A 72 1.86 11.74 -7.63
CA GLU A 72 0.45 11.34 -7.62
C GLU A 72 -0.07 11.24 -6.20
N LEU A 73 0.76 10.78 -5.28
CA LEU A 73 0.47 10.74 -3.85
C LEU A 73 0.27 12.15 -3.29
N GLN A 74 1.11 13.13 -3.66
CA GLN A 74 0.94 14.53 -3.26
C GLN A 74 -0.34 15.14 -3.84
N ILE A 75 -0.64 14.88 -5.10
CA ILE A 75 -1.88 15.35 -5.75
C ILE A 75 -3.10 14.79 -5.01
N THR A 76 -3.09 13.50 -4.69
CA THR A 76 -4.18 12.84 -3.98
C THR A 76 -4.33 13.38 -2.56
N ASP A 77 -3.22 13.59 -1.82
CA ASP A 77 -3.25 14.15 -0.45
C ASP A 77 -3.76 15.61 -0.41
N GLN A 78 -3.58 16.37 -1.49
CA GLN A 78 -4.14 17.72 -1.61
C GLN A 78 -5.65 17.73 -1.88
N LYS A 79 -6.13 16.79 -2.69
CA LYS A 79 -7.55 16.71 -3.09
C LYS A 79 -8.42 15.99 -2.07
N HIS A 80 -7.87 15.00 -1.41
CA HIS A 80 -8.58 14.05 -0.55
C HIS A 80 -7.94 13.98 0.83
N ASP A 81 -8.56 13.24 1.73
CA ASP A 81 -7.98 12.88 3.03
C ASP A 81 -7.29 11.52 2.91
N LEU A 82 -6.01 11.54 2.52
CA LEU A 82 -5.24 10.34 2.22
C LEU A 82 -4.66 9.73 3.50
N VAL A 83 -4.88 8.44 3.66
CA VAL A 83 -4.33 7.58 4.72
C VAL A 83 -3.54 6.45 4.07
N LEU A 84 -2.27 6.33 4.43
CA LEU A 84 -1.37 5.31 3.92
C LEU A 84 -1.28 4.17 4.94
N ILE A 85 -1.58 2.96 4.53
CA ILE A 85 -1.42 1.76 5.33
C ILE A 85 -0.30 0.93 4.72
N ARG A 86 0.87 0.97 5.35
CA ARG A 86 2.00 0.18 4.89
C ARG A 86 1.99 -1.18 5.57
N VAL A 87 1.89 -2.22 4.75
CA VAL A 87 1.98 -3.62 5.19
C VAL A 87 3.44 -4.05 5.17
N LEU A 88 3.94 -4.55 6.29
CA LEU A 88 5.32 -4.97 6.48
C LEU A 88 5.36 -6.43 6.89
N ASP A 89 6.35 -7.16 6.39
CA ASP A 89 6.66 -8.49 6.90
C ASP A 89 7.79 -8.42 7.93
N LYS A 90 7.63 -9.11 9.06
CA LYS A 90 8.68 -9.18 10.09
C LYS A 90 9.92 -9.94 9.64
N GLY A 91 9.77 -10.86 8.68
CA GLY A 91 10.87 -11.61 8.11
C GLY A 91 11.87 -10.70 7.39
N GLU A 92 11.36 -9.64 6.75
CA GLU A 92 12.17 -8.67 5.99
C GLU A 92 13.02 -7.74 6.88
N GLU A 93 12.59 -7.49 8.13
CA GLU A 93 13.34 -6.65 9.08
C GLU A 93 14.60 -7.33 9.68
N LYS A 94 14.70 -8.64 9.58
CA LYS A 94 15.72 -9.44 10.27
C LYS A 94 16.66 -10.19 9.32
N LEU A 95 17.18 -9.50 8.33
CA LEU A 95 18.25 -10.09 7.53
C LEU A 95 19.55 -10.15 8.34
N PRO A 96 20.17 -11.34 8.54
CA PRO A 96 21.43 -11.46 9.24
C PRO A 96 22.50 -10.60 8.56
N GLN A 97 23.28 -9.84 9.35
CA GLN A 97 24.36 -9.04 8.80
C GLN A 97 25.47 -9.94 8.26
N GLY A 98 25.99 -9.64 7.06
CA GLY A 98 27.15 -10.31 6.47
C GLY A 98 26.84 -11.55 5.63
N ALA A 99 25.60 -11.75 5.21
CA ALA A 99 25.25 -12.81 4.29
C ALA A 99 24.87 -12.23 2.91
N ILE A 100 25.18 -12.97 1.86
CA ILE A 100 24.68 -12.71 0.51
C ILE A 100 23.32 -13.40 0.42
N PHE A 101 22.29 -12.63 0.09
CA PHE A 101 20.95 -13.16 -0.10
C PHE A 101 20.58 -13.13 -1.56
N GLU A 102 20.00 -14.22 -2.00
CA GLU A 102 19.33 -14.33 -3.28
C GLU A 102 17.84 -14.21 -3.02
N PHE A 103 17.22 -13.11 -3.48
CA PHE A 103 15.79 -12.91 -3.39
C PHE A 103 15.19 -13.14 -4.76
N GLU A 104 14.19 -13.98 -4.81
CA GLU A 104 13.31 -14.09 -5.96
C GLU A 104 12.13 -13.15 -5.74
N ASP A 105 11.97 -12.18 -6.62
CA ASP A 105 10.78 -11.34 -6.62
C ASP A 105 9.59 -12.19 -7.07
N LEU A 106 8.67 -12.46 -6.16
CA LEU A 106 7.50 -13.32 -6.42
C LEU A 106 6.52 -12.69 -7.41
N GLU A 107 6.59 -11.38 -7.65
CA GLU A 107 5.73 -10.71 -8.63
C GLU A 107 6.32 -10.76 -10.04
N THR A 108 7.63 -10.62 -10.18
CA THR A 108 8.30 -10.55 -11.48
C THR A 108 9.08 -11.82 -11.84
N GLY A 109 9.40 -12.66 -10.86
CA GLY A 109 10.27 -13.84 -11.01
C GLY A 109 11.73 -13.50 -11.22
N GLU A 110 12.13 -12.24 -11.05
CA GLU A 110 13.53 -11.81 -11.15
C GLU A 110 14.29 -12.16 -9.88
N THR A 111 15.50 -12.70 -10.05
CA THR A 111 16.39 -12.98 -8.94
C THR A 111 17.31 -11.78 -8.68
N ILE A 112 17.22 -11.22 -7.49
CA ILE A 112 18.09 -10.12 -7.06
C ILE A 112 19.06 -10.66 -6.02
N VAL A 113 20.37 -10.55 -6.32
CA VAL A 113 21.43 -10.87 -5.36
C VAL A 113 21.77 -9.62 -4.56
N VAL A 114 21.46 -9.62 -3.28
CA VAL A 114 21.73 -8.49 -2.38
C VAL A 114 22.95 -8.81 -1.51
N ASP A 115 24.03 -8.04 -1.71
CA ASP A 115 25.17 -8.02 -0.80
C ASP A 115 24.87 -7.08 0.36
N ASN A 116 24.53 -7.67 1.52
CA ASN A 116 23.98 -6.99 2.69
C ASN A 116 24.87 -5.92 3.35
N LEU A 117 26.06 -5.64 2.81
CA LEU A 117 26.95 -4.63 3.40
C LEU A 117 26.62 -3.20 2.97
N LYS A 118 25.92 -2.99 1.84
CA LYS A 118 25.60 -1.64 1.34
C LYS A 118 24.13 -1.42 0.98
N GLU A 119 23.45 -2.43 0.48
CA GLU A 119 22.12 -2.31 -0.14
C GLU A 119 20.93 -2.53 0.80
N ALA A 120 21.11 -3.25 1.92
CA ALA A 120 20.08 -3.35 2.96
C ALA A 120 19.67 -1.99 3.55
N LYS A 121 20.47 -0.95 3.30
CA LYS A 121 20.14 0.44 3.65
C LYS A 121 19.27 1.12 2.59
N GLU A 122 19.25 0.61 1.37
CA GLU A 122 18.41 1.12 0.27
C GLU A 122 17.09 0.37 0.14
N LEU A 123 17.07 -0.91 0.49
CA LEU A 123 15.82 -1.66 0.72
C LEU A 123 15.08 -1.21 1.99
N LYS A 124 15.74 -0.54 2.95
CA LYS A 124 15.07 0.31 3.95
C LYS A 124 14.53 1.56 3.29
N LEU A 125 13.81 1.30 2.25
CA LEU A 125 12.81 2.15 1.66
C LEU A 125 13.00 3.63 1.96
N ASN A 126 13.52 4.29 0.95
CA ASN A 126 13.27 5.68 0.63
C ASN A 126 11.77 5.99 0.54
N SER A 127 10.99 5.54 1.50
CA SER A 127 9.62 5.98 1.60
C SER A 127 9.65 7.37 2.22
N ASN A 128 9.84 8.40 1.37
CA ASN A 128 9.48 9.78 1.67
C ASN A 128 7.95 9.88 1.89
N LEU A 129 7.38 8.84 2.53
CA LEU A 129 5.98 8.80 2.86
C LEU A 129 5.68 9.82 3.95
N PRO A 130 4.61 10.60 3.82
CA PRO A 130 4.23 11.59 4.82
C PRO A 130 3.83 10.90 6.12
N GLN A 131 4.71 10.94 7.12
CA GLN A 131 4.57 10.25 8.42
C GLN A 131 3.26 10.59 9.15
N ARG A 132 2.71 11.78 8.92
CA ARG A 132 1.44 12.22 9.52
C ARG A 132 0.25 11.35 9.11
N ASN A 133 0.30 10.76 7.91
CA ASN A 133 -0.79 10.00 7.30
C ASN A 133 -0.46 8.50 7.21
N LEU A 134 0.71 8.08 7.73
CA LEU A 134 1.22 6.71 7.60
C LEU A 134 0.87 5.87 8.82
N ILE A 135 0.36 4.67 8.55
CA ILE A 135 0.16 3.60 9.52
C ILE A 135 0.98 2.41 9.06
N ASN A 136 1.85 1.90 9.92
CA ASN A 136 2.54 0.64 9.67
C ASN A 136 1.76 -0.50 10.33
N VAL A 137 1.50 -1.55 9.58
CA VAL A 137 0.91 -2.80 10.06
C VAL A 137 1.82 -3.97 9.70
N TYR A 138 1.89 -4.96 10.55
CA TYR A 138 2.78 -6.11 10.36
C TYR A 138 1.94 -7.36 10.13
N THR A 139 2.34 -8.18 9.16
CA THR A 139 1.73 -9.49 8.94
C THR A 139 1.80 -10.34 10.21
N GLY A 140 0.73 -11.07 10.50
CA GLY A 140 0.65 -11.91 11.70
C GLY A 140 0.55 -11.16 13.03
N GLN A 141 0.34 -9.83 13.04
CA GLN A 141 0.09 -9.03 14.24
C GLN A 141 -1.31 -8.41 14.27
N ASP A 142 -1.72 -7.96 15.46
CA ASP A 142 -2.95 -7.18 15.61
C ASP A 142 -2.76 -5.80 14.97
N PHE A 143 -3.49 -5.56 13.89
CA PHE A 143 -3.52 -4.29 13.17
C PHE A 143 -4.60 -3.34 13.69
N VAL A 144 -5.54 -3.81 14.51
CA VAL A 144 -6.65 -3.01 15.03
C VAL A 144 -6.14 -1.92 15.96
N ILE A 145 -5.19 -2.25 16.83
CA ILE A 145 -4.63 -1.28 17.80
C ILE A 145 -3.93 -0.11 17.09
N PRO A 146 -3.01 -0.31 16.14
CA PRO A 146 -2.40 0.80 15.39
C PRO A 146 -3.43 1.68 14.67
N LEU A 147 -4.43 1.09 14.03
CA LEU A 147 -5.51 1.81 13.35
C LEU A 147 -6.31 2.66 14.34
N GLN A 148 -6.75 2.09 15.46
CA GLN A 148 -7.49 2.83 16.49
C GLN A 148 -6.68 4.00 17.07
N GLN A 149 -5.40 3.80 17.34
CA GLN A 149 -4.52 4.86 17.84
C GLN A 149 -4.35 6.00 16.82
N PHE A 150 -4.22 5.66 15.56
CA PHE A 150 -4.12 6.63 14.46
C PHE A 150 -5.40 7.49 14.39
N PHE A 151 -6.57 6.88 14.35
CA PHE A 151 -7.84 7.61 14.27
C PHE A 151 -8.13 8.42 15.52
N LYS A 152 -7.83 7.92 16.74
CA LYS A 152 -7.97 8.70 17.97
C LYS A 152 -7.13 9.98 17.94
N ARG A 153 -5.89 9.92 17.43
CA ARG A 153 -5.03 11.09 17.28
C ARG A 153 -5.58 12.12 16.29
N ARG A 154 -6.28 11.67 15.26
CA ARG A 154 -6.89 12.56 14.25
C ARG A 154 -8.19 13.21 14.74
N MET A 155 -9.00 12.49 15.51
CA MET A 155 -10.26 13.03 16.07
C MET A 155 -10.05 13.99 17.26
N GLY A 156 -8.88 13.96 17.89
CA GLY A 156 -8.52 14.87 19.00
C GLY A 156 -7.92 16.22 18.56
N ARG A 157 -7.95 16.50 17.28
CA ARG A 157 -7.59 17.79 16.67
C ARG A 157 -8.83 18.44 16.08
#